data_597262651f7cca149d79581d8e2ea817
#
_entry.id   597262651f7cca149d79581d8e2ea817
#
_cell.length_a   1.000
_cell.length_b   1.000
_cell.length_c   1.000
_cell.angle_alpha   90.00
_cell.angle_beta   90.00
_cell.angle_gamma   90.00
#
_symmetry.space_group_name_H-M   'P 1'
#
loop_
_entity.id
_entity.type
_entity.pdbx_description
1 polymer ?
#
loop_
_entity_poly.entity_id
_entity_poly.type
_entity_poly.pdbx_seq_one_letter_code
_entity_poly.pdbx_strand_id
1 'polypeptide(L)'
;MDSYRSLLLLTELASEETLSQRELSRRLGIALGLVNSYLKNLVAKGYVRIASFPRNRYGYLLTPQGIAEKSRLAYQHLSYFTSLYKITRQDYLDLFRRLHASGVRSVSFCGVDEVAEIAYLSLRETGLELAAVMDDDHDGESFFDTRVSSLERGLAGEGCRIVITSVKKGDSLAAELLRRGVEERVILRAGAPAASEQYPGNETGKQRGRK
;
A
#
# COMPACT_ATOMS: atom_id res chain seq x y z
N MET A 1 -6.45 -19.99 6.51
CA MET A 1 -6.19 -19.97 5.06
C MET A 1 -6.24 -18.52 4.63
N ASP A 2 -5.24 -18.06 3.89
CA ASP A 2 -5.17 -16.69 3.39
C ASP A 2 -6.29 -16.42 2.38
N SER A 3 -7.18 -15.48 2.70
CA SER A 3 -8.36 -15.14 1.89
C SER A 3 -7.98 -14.55 0.53
N TYR A 4 -6.87 -13.80 0.48
CA TYR A 4 -6.38 -13.19 -0.76
C TYR A 4 -5.88 -14.25 -1.75
N ARG A 5 -5.07 -15.20 -1.30
CA ARG A 5 -4.60 -16.30 -2.15
C ARG A 5 -5.75 -17.19 -2.63
N SER A 6 -6.77 -17.38 -1.79
CA SER A 6 -7.98 -18.10 -2.20
C SER A 6 -8.73 -17.36 -3.30
N LEU A 7 -8.87 -16.04 -3.18
CA LEU A 7 -9.47 -15.19 -4.22
C LEU A 7 -8.70 -15.29 -5.53
N LEU A 8 -7.37 -15.19 -5.49
CA LEU A 8 -6.53 -15.30 -6.69
C LEU A 8 -6.72 -16.64 -7.38
N LEU A 9 -6.69 -17.77 -6.64
CA LEU A 9 -6.92 -19.10 -7.20
C LEU A 9 -8.31 -19.25 -7.82
N LEU A 10 -9.36 -18.78 -7.12
CA LEU A 10 -10.72 -18.82 -7.65
C LEU A 10 -10.88 -17.93 -8.90
N THR A 11 -10.12 -16.84 -8.98
CA THR A 11 -10.12 -15.94 -10.15
C THR A 11 -9.47 -16.60 -11.36
N GLU A 12 -8.31 -17.23 -11.19
CA GLU A 12 -7.66 -17.99 -12.27
C GLU A 12 -8.52 -19.14 -12.77
N LEU A 13 -9.15 -19.90 -11.85
CA LEU A 13 -10.05 -20.99 -12.21
C LEU A 13 -11.35 -20.53 -12.89
N ALA A 14 -11.73 -19.26 -12.74
CA ALA A 14 -12.87 -18.68 -13.43
C ALA A 14 -12.54 -18.26 -14.86
N SER A 15 -11.28 -17.97 -15.16
CA SER A 15 -10.84 -17.51 -16.48
C SER A 15 -10.58 -18.64 -17.47
N GLU A 16 -10.13 -19.79 -16.98
CA GLU A 16 -9.78 -20.96 -17.81
C GLU A 16 -10.14 -22.27 -17.12
N GLU A 17 -10.84 -23.17 -17.84
CA GLU A 17 -11.35 -24.43 -17.30
C GLU A 17 -10.29 -25.55 -17.16
N THR A 18 -9.11 -25.41 -17.73
CA THR A 18 -8.14 -26.53 -17.86
C THR A 18 -6.77 -26.24 -17.25
N LEU A 19 -6.69 -25.31 -16.30
CA LEU A 19 -5.42 -24.98 -15.66
C LEU A 19 -4.90 -26.11 -14.79
N SER A 20 -3.65 -26.50 -15.01
CA SER A 20 -2.93 -27.43 -14.14
C SER A 20 -2.42 -26.74 -12.87
N GLN A 21 -2.14 -27.54 -11.83
CA GLN A 21 -1.53 -27.00 -10.59
C GLN A 21 -0.19 -26.29 -10.86
N ARG A 22 0.61 -26.79 -11.82
CA ARG A 22 1.88 -26.16 -12.19
C ARG A 22 1.66 -24.82 -12.88
N GLU A 23 0.65 -24.73 -13.72
CA GLU A 23 0.30 -23.48 -14.39
C GLU A 23 -0.19 -22.44 -13.39
N LEU A 24 -1.08 -22.83 -12.46
CA LEU A 24 -1.52 -21.97 -11.36
C LEU A 24 -0.34 -21.49 -10.48
N SER A 25 0.59 -22.40 -10.17
CA SER A 25 1.81 -22.07 -9.42
C SER A 25 2.63 -21.02 -10.14
N ARG A 26 2.84 -21.17 -11.45
CA ARG A 26 3.60 -20.23 -12.27
C ARG A 26 2.91 -18.87 -12.38
N ARG A 27 1.61 -18.83 -12.69
CA ARG A 27 0.85 -17.57 -12.85
C ARG A 27 0.75 -16.78 -11.57
N LEU A 28 0.55 -17.45 -10.45
CA LEU A 28 0.36 -16.80 -9.17
C LEU A 28 1.66 -16.56 -8.38
N GLY A 29 2.80 -17.07 -8.86
CA GLY A 29 4.07 -16.97 -8.13
C GLY A 29 4.05 -17.71 -6.79
N ILE A 30 3.22 -18.76 -6.64
CA ILE A 30 3.01 -19.50 -5.40
C ILE A 30 3.62 -20.89 -5.53
N ALA A 31 4.32 -21.38 -4.51
CA ALA A 31 4.90 -22.72 -4.51
C ALA A 31 3.85 -23.81 -4.79
N LEU A 32 4.18 -24.78 -5.64
CA LEU A 32 3.28 -25.85 -6.10
C LEU A 32 2.60 -26.61 -4.94
N GLY A 33 3.36 -26.93 -3.90
CA GLY A 33 2.82 -27.59 -2.69
C GLY A 33 1.74 -26.77 -1.99
N LEU A 34 1.90 -25.44 -1.98
CA LEU A 34 0.94 -24.52 -1.39
C LEU A 34 -0.33 -24.43 -2.26
N VAL A 35 -0.18 -24.33 -3.60
CA VAL A 35 -1.32 -24.38 -4.54
C VAL A 35 -2.13 -25.67 -4.35
N ASN A 36 -1.46 -26.82 -4.24
CA ASN A 36 -2.12 -28.11 -3.99
C ASN A 36 -2.90 -28.10 -2.66
N SER A 37 -2.31 -27.55 -1.60
CA SER A 37 -2.99 -27.42 -0.29
C SER A 37 -4.24 -26.55 -0.38
N TYR A 38 -4.16 -25.41 -1.07
CA TYR A 38 -5.31 -24.52 -1.29
C TYR A 38 -6.40 -25.20 -2.12
N LEU A 39 -6.04 -25.85 -3.22
CA LEU A 39 -7.01 -26.56 -4.09
C LEU A 39 -7.73 -27.67 -3.33
N LYS A 40 -7.01 -28.51 -2.56
CA LYS A 40 -7.62 -29.52 -1.71
C LYS A 40 -8.65 -28.92 -0.75
N ASN A 41 -8.33 -27.78 -0.14
CA ASN A 41 -9.24 -27.11 0.77
C ASN A 41 -10.48 -26.53 0.05
N LEU A 42 -10.29 -25.92 -1.14
CA LEU A 42 -11.38 -25.39 -1.95
C LEU A 42 -12.31 -26.51 -2.44
N VAL A 43 -11.75 -27.68 -2.79
CA VAL A 43 -12.53 -28.87 -3.14
C VAL A 43 -13.29 -29.41 -1.94
N ALA A 44 -12.64 -29.53 -0.78
CA ALA A 44 -13.28 -29.99 0.46
C ALA A 44 -14.45 -29.08 0.90
N LYS A 45 -14.35 -27.77 0.62
CA LYS A 45 -15.43 -26.82 0.87
C LYS A 45 -16.51 -26.77 -0.20
N GLY A 46 -16.37 -27.55 -1.27
CA GLY A 46 -17.33 -27.58 -2.36
C GLY A 46 -17.27 -26.36 -3.29
N TYR A 47 -16.26 -25.51 -3.20
CA TYR A 47 -16.09 -24.34 -4.06
C TYR A 47 -15.51 -24.69 -5.44
N VAL A 48 -14.75 -25.77 -5.50
CA VAL A 48 -14.10 -26.28 -6.70
C VAL A 48 -14.40 -27.76 -6.82
N ARG A 49 -14.63 -28.22 -8.04
CA ARG A 49 -14.73 -29.66 -8.36
C ARG A 49 -13.62 -30.06 -9.32
N ILE A 50 -13.17 -31.31 -9.20
CA ILE A 50 -12.24 -31.89 -10.15
C ILE A 50 -13.07 -32.48 -11.29
N ALA A 51 -12.70 -32.16 -12.52
CA ALA A 51 -13.30 -32.69 -13.72
C ALA A 51 -12.26 -33.44 -14.53
N SER A 52 -12.68 -34.55 -15.16
CA SER A 52 -11.87 -35.31 -16.12
C SER A 52 -12.14 -34.80 -17.53
N PHE A 53 -11.08 -34.51 -18.27
CA PHE A 53 -11.13 -34.05 -19.65
C PHE A 53 -10.55 -35.13 -20.59
N PRO A 54 -10.84 -35.10 -21.89
CA PRO A 54 -10.24 -36.00 -22.85
C PRO A 54 -8.72 -36.05 -22.76
N ARG A 55 -8.11 -37.23 -23.03
CA ARG A 55 -6.67 -37.50 -22.92
C ARG A 55 -6.14 -37.56 -21.49
N ASN A 56 -6.93 -38.08 -20.53
CA ASN A 56 -6.54 -38.25 -19.13
C ASN A 56 -6.06 -36.95 -18.45
N ARG A 57 -6.62 -35.81 -18.82
CA ARG A 57 -6.36 -34.51 -18.15
C ARG A 57 -7.39 -34.27 -17.07
N TYR A 58 -6.92 -33.83 -15.92
CA TYR A 58 -7.77 -33.36 -14.84
C TYR A 58 -7.70 -31.83 -14.80
N GLY A 59 -8.84 -31.20 -14.64
CA GLY A 59 -8.95 -29.76 -14.45
C GLY A 59 -9.79 -29.43 -13.22
N TYR A 60 -9.74 -28.19 -12.83
CA TYR A 60 -10.46 -27.66 -11.68
C TYR A 60 -11.54 -26.72 -12.19
N LEU A 61 -12.79 -26.99 -11.81
CA LEU A 61 -13.94 -26.17 -12.22
C LEU A 61 -14.57 -25.52 -10.99
N LEU A 62 -14.94 -24.27 -11.12
CA LEU A 62 -15.73 -23.57 -10.12
C LEU A 62 -17.14 -24.14 -10.05
N THR A 63 -17.62 -24.32 -8.83
CA THR A 63 -19.05 -24.60 -8.59
C THR A 63 -19.83 -23.29 -8.44
N PRO A 64 -21.17 -23.31 -8.49
CA PRO A 64 -21.97 -22.12 -8.15
C PRO A 64 -21.61 -21.53 -6.78
N GLN A 65 -21.34 -22.37 -5.77
CA GLN A 65 -20.86 -21.94 -4.47
C GLN A 65 -19.47 -21.29 -4.54
N GLY A 66 -18.59 -21.82 -5.41
CA GLY A 66 -17.25 -21.23 -5.65
C GLY A 66 -17.34 -19.85 -6.30
N ILE A 67 -18.30 -19.64 -7.22
CA ILE A 67 -18.56 -18.32 -7.81
C ILE A 67 -19.03 -17.34 -6.76
N ALA A 68 -19.99 -17.76 -5.92
CA ALA A 68 -20.47 -16.93 -4.81
C ALA A 68 -19.35 -16.56 -3.82
N GLU A 69 -18.51 -17.55 -3.44
CA GLU A 69 -17.37 -17.33 -2.54
C GLU A 69 -16.32 -16.41 -3.17
N LYS A 70 -16.00 -16.57 -4.47
CA LYS A 70 -15.12 -15.63 -5.20
C LYS A 70 -15.63 -14.20 -5.11
N SER A 71 -16.93 -13.99 -5.38
CA SER A 71 -17.55 -12.66 -5.31
C SER A 71 -17.53 -12.10 -3.90
N ARG A 72 -17.81 -12.92 -2.88
CA ARG A 72 -17.74 -12.53 -1.48
C ARG A 72 -16.33 -12.08 -1.07
N LEU A 73 -15.32 -12.85 -1.44
CA LEU A 73 -13.92 -12.53 -1.16
C LEU A 73 -13.49 -11.26 -1.90
N ALA A 74 -13.86 -11.11 -3.18
CA ALA A 74 -13.56 -9.90 -3.95
C ALA A 74 -14.16 -8.65 -3.30
N TYR A 75 -15.42 -8.70 -2.86
CA TYR A 75 -16.06 -7.60 -2.15
C TYR A 75 -15.38 -7.30 -0.81
N GLN A 76 -15.02 -8.33 -0.05
CA GLN A 76 -14.32 -8.16 1.23
C GLN A 76 -12.96 -7.47 1.04
N HIS A 77 -12.19 -7.87 0.03
CA HIS A 77 -10.91 -7.23 -0.27
C HIS A 77 -11.08 -5.79 -0.77
N LEU A 78 -12.05 -5.55 -1.66
CA LEU A 78 -12.36 -4.19 -2.12
C LEU A 78 -12.73 -3.28 -0.95
N SER A 79 -13.56 -3.74 -0.02
CA SER A 79 -13.95 -2.98 1.17
C SER A 79 -12.74 -2.67 2.06
N TYR A 80 -11.83 -3.62 2.22
CA TYR A 80 -10.60 -3.41 2.98
C TYR A 80 -9.71 -2.35 2.33
N PHE A 81 -9.42 -2.46 1.03
CA PHE A 81 -8.62 -1.47 0.30
C PHE A 81 -9.28 -0.08 0.30
N THR A 82 -10.60 -0.02 0.14
CA THR A 82 -11.33 1.26 0.22
C THR A 82 -11.20 1.91 1.60
N SER A 83 -11.20 1.11 2.67
CA SER A 83 -11.00 1.61 4.03
C SER A 83 -9.58 2.14 4.23
N LEU A 84 -8.56 1.42 3.77
CA LEU A 84 -7.16 1.88 3.80
C LEU A 84 -6.98 3.18 3.01
N TYR A 85 -7.54 3.26 1.80
CA TYR A 85 -7.53 4.48 1.00
C TYR A 85 -8.10 5.67 1.77
N LYS A 86 -9.27 5.51 2.43
CA LYS A 86 -9.90 6.58 3.20
C LYS A 86 -9.04 7.05 4.37
N ILE A 87 -8.44 6.11 5.10
CA ILE A 87 -7.53 6.42 6.22
C ILE A 87 -6.32 7.20 5.71
N THR A 88 -5.62 6.66 4.72
CA THR A 88 -4.44 7.30 4.13
C THR A 88 -4.75 8.69 3.58
N ARG A 89 -5.88 8.83 2.87
CA ARG A 89 -6.33 10.12 2.36
C ARG A 89 -6.57 11.13 3.48
N GLN A 90 -7.21 10.69 4.58
CA GLN A 90 -7.46 11.56 5.72
C GLN A 90 -6.15 12.01 6.39
N ASP A 91 -5.20 11.11 6.56
CA ASP A 91 -3.88 11.41 7.13
C ASP A 91 -3.13 12.48 6.31
N TYR A 92 -3.15 12.39 4.97
CA TYR A 92 -2.57 13.40 4.09
C TYR A 92 -3.33 14.72 4.14
N LEU A 93 -4.66 14.70 4.13
CA LEU A 93 -5.47 15.92 4.26
C LEU A 93 -5.15 16.66 5.56
N ASP A 94 -5.04 15.95 6.68
CA ASP A 94 -4.75 16.55 7.98
C ASP A 94 -3.32 17.11 8.02
N LEU A 95 -2.35 16.42 7.43
CA LEU A 95 -0.99 16.92 7.28
C LEU A 95 -0.98 18.22 6.46
N PHE A 96 -1.58 18.20 5.27
CA PHE A 96 -1.54 19.35 4.37
C PHE A 96 -2.33 20.55 4.90
N ARG A 97 -3.46 20.35 5.57
CA ARG A 97 -4.20 21.42 6.24
C ARG A 97 -3.38 22.08 7.34
N ARG A 98 -2.66 21.29 8.16
CA ARG A 98 -1.75 21.82 9.18
C ARG A 98 -0.62 22.64 8.55
N LEU A 99 -0.01 22.15 7.49
CA LEU A 99 1.06 22.86 6.77
C LEU A 99 0.54 24.17 6.19
N HIS A 100 -0.60 24.17 5.53
CA HIS A 100 -1.21 25.36 4.98
C HIS A 100 -1.54 26.39 6.08
N ALA A 101 -2.10 25.95 7.20
CA ALA A 101 -2.41 26.80 8.36
C ALA A 101 -1.15 27.39 9.01
N SER A 102 0.00 26.69 8.92
CA SER A 102 1.30 27.21 9.40
C SER A 102 2.01 28.15 8.41
N GLY A 103 1.37 28.49 7.29
CA GLY A 103 1.90 29.43 6.30
C GLY A 103 2.75 28.78 5.20
N VAL A 104 2.90 27.45 5.17
CA VAL A 104 3.52 26.73 4.05
C VAL A 104 2.67 26.94 2.80
N ARG A 105 3.29 27.12 1.65
CA ARG A 105 2.61 27.32 0.36
C ARG A 105 2.84 26.18 -0.61
N SER A 106 3.97 25.49 -0.49
CA SER A 106 4.33 24.38 -1.37
C SER A 106 5.03 23.27 -0.61
N VAL A 107 4.91 22.07 -1.14
CA VAL A 107 5.56 20.85 -0.63
C VAL A 107 6.18 20.07 -1.78
N SER A 108 7.21 19.31 -1.49
CA SER A 108 7.79 18.34 -2.43
C SER A 108 7.47 16.92 -1.98
N PHE A 109 7.18 16.03 -2.92
CA PHE A 109 6.97 14.62 -2.64
C PHE A 109 8.28 13.84 -2.81
N CYS A 110 8.49 12.86 -1.97
CA CYS A 110 9.63 11.95 -2.04
C CYS A 110 9.15 10.50 -2.00
N GLY A 111 9.36 9.79 -3.12
CA GLY A 111 8.87 8.44 -3.39
C GLY A 111 7.58 8.42 -4.19
N VAL A 112 7.56 7.58 -5.24
CA VAL A 112 6.43 7.43 -6.16
C VAL A 112 5.90 6.00 -6.07
N ASP A 113 4.72 5.84 -5.46
CA ASP A 113 3.92 4.62 -5.46
C ASP A 113 2.42 4.97 -5.40
N GLU A 114 1.57 3.99 -5.19
CA GLU A 114 0.10 4.17 -5.12
C GLU A 114 -0.31 5.20 -4.04
N VAL A 115 0.52 5.37 -3.01
CA VAL A 115 0.26 6.35 -1.93
C VAL A 115 0.58 7.78 -2.36
N ALA A 116 1.55 7.97 -3.27
CA ALA A 116 1.85 9.27 -3.85
C ALA A 116 0.64 9.86 -4.60
N GLU A 117 -0.12 9.01 -5.31
CA GLU A 117 -1.35 9.44 -6.00
C GLU A 117 -2.42 9.90 -4.99
N ILE A 118 -2.59 9.17 -3.88
CA ILE A 118 -3.51 9.55 -2.80
C ILE A 118 -3.09 10.90 -2.20
N ALA A 119 -1.79 11.07 -1.95
CA ALA A 119 -1.22 12.32 -1.45
C ALA A 119 -1.49 13.49 -2.41
N TYR A 120 -1.26 13.29 -3.72
CA TYR A 120 -1.52 14.32 -4.73
C TYR A 120 -2.98 14.75 -4.77
N LEU A 121 -3.91 13.79 -4.83
CA LEU A 121 -5.34 14.09 -4.82
C LEU A 121 -5.77 14.83 -3.53
N SER A 122 -5.17 14.47 -2.39
CA SER A 122 -5.41 15.15 -1.11
C SER A 122 -4.84 16.58 -1.10
N LEU A 123 -3.65 16.77 -1.69
CA LEU A 123 -2.98 18.07 -1.79
C LEU A 123 -3.85 19.08 -2.55
N ARG A 124 -4.43 18.65 -3.67
CA ARG A 124 -5.28 19.49 -4.54
C ARG A 124 -6.49 20.10 -3.82
N GLU A 125 -6.89 19.54 -2.68
CA GLU A 125 -8.02 20.05 -1.88
C GLU A 125 -7.61 21.07 -0.83
N THR A 126 -6.31 21.33 -0.64
CA THR A 126 -5.82 22.13 0.49
C THR A 126 -5.24 23.49 0.11
N GLY A 127 -5.14 23.78 -1.18
CA GLY A 127 -4.55 25.05 -1.67
C GLY A 127 -3.03 25.09 -1.60
N LEU A 128 -2.36 23.98 -1.23
CA LEU A 128 -0.90 23.84 -1.34
C LEU A 128 -0.52 23.49 -2.78
N GLU A 129 0.66 23.93 -3.19
CA GLU A 129 1.25 23.62 -4.48
C GLU A 129 2.23 22.45 -4.38
N LEU A 130 2.30 21.60 -5.40
CA LEU A 130 3.33 20.59 -5.53
C LEU A 130 4.54 21.22 -6.23
N ALA A 131 5.62 21.43 -5.48
CA ALA A 131 6.83 22.04 -6.00
C ALA A 131 7.71 21.08 -6.82
N ALA A 132 7.84 19.82 -6.35
CA ALA A 132 8.62 18.78 -7.01
C ALA A 132 8.15 17.39 -6.60
N VAL A 133 8.44 16.40 -7.43
CA VAL A 133 8.33 14.97 -7.13
C VAL A 133 9.70 14.33 -7.33
N MET A 134 10.18 13.60 -6.34
CA MET A 134 11.53 13.03 -6.31
C MET A 134 11.47 11.53 -6.08
N ASP A 135 12.05 10.77 -6.99
CA ASP A 135 12.28 9.32 -6.84
C ASP A 135 13.35 8.88 -7.84
N ASP A 136 14.46 8.30 -7.36
CA ASP A 136 15.58 7.90 -8.23
C ASP A 136 15.20 6.72 -9.16
N ASP A 137 14.25 5.86 -8.75
CA ASP A 137 13.81 4.72 -9.57
C ASP A 137 12.82 5.12 -10.69
N HIS A 138 12.18 6.29 -10.58
CA HIS A 138 11.18 6.79 -11.52
C HIS A 138 11.65 8.09 -12.21
N ASP A 139 12.95 8.39 -12.16
CA ASP A 139 13.50 9.62 -12.71
C ASP A 139 13.15 9.81 -14.20
N GLY A 140 12.58 10.97 -14.52
CA GLY A 140 12.14 11.31 -15.87
C GLY A 140 10.72 10.86 -16.23
N GLU A 141 10.07 10.04 -15.42
CA GLU A 141 8.68 9.63 -15.62
C GLU A 141 7.70 10.78 -15.37
N SER A 142 6.50 10.64 -15.89
CA SER A 142 5.42 11.61 -15.65
C SER A 142 4.63 11.21 -14.41
N PHE A 143 4.39 12.17 -13.52
CA PHE A 143 3.51 12.05 -12.37
C PHE A 143 2.50 13.19 -12.42
N PHE A 144 1.27 12.90 -12.85
CA PHE A 144 0.23 13.90 -13.16
C PHE A 144 0.78 15.04 -14.05
N ASP A 145 0.70 16.27 -13.58
CA ASP A 145 1.15 17.48 -14.29
C ASP A 145 2.65 17.76 -14.11
N THR A 146 3.38 16.92 -13.39
CA THR A 146 4.78 17.11 -12.99
C THR A 146 5.65 15.98 -13.51
N ARG A 147 6.92 16.27 -13.75
CA ARG A 147 7.91 15.24 -14.08
C ARG A 147 8.68 14.86 -12.84
N VAL A 148 8.84 13.54 -12.60
CA VAL A 148 9.66 13.02 -11.51
C VAL A 148 11.12 13.36 -11.78
N SER A 149 11.82 13.81 -10.75
CA SER A 149 13.26 14.09 -10.78
C SER A 149 14.01 13.18 -9.83
N SER A 150 15.31 13.00 -10.05
CA SER A 150 16.16 12.35 -9.04
C SER A 150 16.18 13.16 -7.75
N LEU A 151 16.51 12.51 -6.62
CA LEU A 151 16.63 13.18 -5.33
C LEU A 151 17.66 14.32 -5.39
N GLU A 152 18.77 14.15 -6.11
CA GLU A 152 19.81 15.15 -6.25
C GLU A 152 19.29 16.44 -6.89
N ARG A 153 18.54 16.31 -7.98
CA ARG A 153 17.97 17.47 -8.69
C ARG A 153 16.82 18.11 -7.95
N GLY A 154 15.97 17.33 -7.33
CA GLY A 154 14.81 17.83 -6.59
C GLY A 154 15.16 18.57 -5.30
N LEU A 155 16.29 18.23 -4.67
CA LEU A 155 16.77 18.89 -3.45
C LEU A 155 17.48 20.23 -3.74
N ALA A 156 17.81 20.52 -4.98
CA ALA A 156 18.45 21.80 -5.36
C ALA A 156 17.52 23.02 -5.24
N GLY A 157 16.21 22.82 -5.04
CA GLY A 157 15.22 23.87 -4.80
C GLY A 157 15.18 24.30 -3.32
N GLU A 158 15.07 25.60 -3.07
CA GLU A 158 15.10 26.14 -1.69
C GLU A 158 13.80 25.87 -0.89
N GLY A 159 13.97 25.40 0.34
CA GLY A 159 13.04 25.67 1.45
C GLY A 159 11.71 24.91 1.51
N CYS A 160 11.44 23.94 0.63
CA CYS A 160 10.19 23.18 0.64
C CYS A 160 10.16 22.11 1.73
N ARG A 161 8.99 21.92 2.33
CA ARG A 161 8.70 20.73 3.16
C ARG A 161 8.67 19.49 2.27
N ILE A 162 9.37 18.44 2.68
CA ILE A 162 9.44 17.18 1.94
C ILE A 162 8.51 16.19 2.59
N VAL A 163 7.54 15.70 1.85
CA VAL A 163 6.58 14.70 2.31
C VAL A 163 6.96 13.35 1.72
N ILE A 164 7.21 12.37 2.57
CA ILE A 164 7.43 10.98 2.15
C ILE A 164 6.10 10.42 1.66
N THR A 165 6.08 10.00 0.41
CA THR A 165 4.89 9.51 -0.30
C THR A 165 5.05 8.07 -0.81
N SER A 166 5.90 7.29 -0.15
CA SER A 166 6.05 5.86 -0.40
C SER A 166 5.94 5.08 0.91
N VAL A 167 5.10 4.04 0.92
CA VAL A 167 5.01 3.09 2.03
C VAL A 167 6.15 2.08 1.97
N LYS A 168 6.47 1.60 0.77
CA LYS A 168 7.48 0.54 0.58
C LYS A 168 8.89 1.01 0.91
N LYS A 169 9.21 2.26 0.55
CA LYS A 169 10.56 2.84 0.67
C LYS A 169 10.65 3.94 1.73
N GLY A 170 9.59 4.23 2.46
CA GLY A 170 9.48 5.41 3.33
C GLY A 170 10.66 5.58 4.30
N ASP A 171 11.09 4.49 4.96
CA ASP A 171 12.23 4.55 5.91
C ASP A 171 13.56 4.74 5.20
N SER A 172 13.79 4.06 4.08
CA SER A 172 15.02 4.20 3.30
C SER A 172 15.15 5.59 2.67
N LEU A 173 14.05 6.17 2.17
CA LEU A 173 14.03 7.52 1.61
C LEU A 173 14.31 8.58 2.70
N ALA A 174 13.71 8.46 3.88
CA ALA A 174 13.99 9.37 4.97
C ALA A 174 15.46 9.30 5.41
N ALA A 175 16.04 8.11 5.54
CA ALA A 175 17.44 7.92 5.85
C ALA A 175 18.36 8.50 4.75
N GLU A 176 17.98 8.39 3.49
CA GLU A 176 18.72 8.97 2.36
C GLU A 176 18.69 10.51 2.40
N LEU A 177 17.52 11.10 2.64
CA LEU A 177 17.39 12.55 2.77
C LEU A 177 18.27 13.10 3.91
N LEU A 178 18.27 12.42 5.08
CA LEU A 178 19.13 12.79 6.22
C LEU A 178 20.62 12.70 5.85
N ARG A 179 21.05 11.64 5.15
CA ARG A 179 22.44 11.50 4.68
C ARG A 179 22.87 12.59 3.71
N ARG A 180 21.94 13.12 2.92
CA ARG A 180 22.15 14.27 2.01
C ARG A 180 22.08 15.62 2.71
N GLY A 181 21.95 15.65 4.03
CA GLY A 181 21.95 16.87 4.83
C GLY A 181 20.61 17.58 4.96
N VAL A 182 19.50 16.93 4.55
CA VAL A 182 18.15 17.47 4.79
C VAL A 182 17.85 17.40 6.28
N GLU A 183 17.42 18.51 6.88
CA GLU A 183 17.05 18.54 8.29
C GLU A 183 15.81 17.67 8.57
N GLU A 184 15.83 16.91 9.65
CA GLU A 184 14.73 16.02 10.04
C GLU A 184 13.37 16.74 10.12
N ARG A 185 13.35 17.97 10.64
CA ARG A 185 12.15 18.82 10.75
C ARG A 185 11.49 19.17 9.41
N VAL A 186 12.20 19.00 8.30
CA VAL A 186 11.71 19.28 6.95
C VAL A 186 11.08 18.04 6.34
N ILE A 187 11.43 16.84 6.83
CA ILE A 187 10.96 15.55 6.35
C ILE A 187 9.68 15.19 7.10
N LEU A 188 8.59 15.03 6.38
CA LEU A 188 7.26 14.80 6.93
C LEU A 188 6.67 13.49 6.46
N ARG A 189 5.83 12.89 7.31
CA ARG A 189 5.06 11.67 6.99
C ARG A 189 3.61 11.88 7.36
N ALA A 190 2.68 11.41 6.55
CA ALA A 190 1.27 11.36 6.90
C ALA A 190 1.04 10.31 8.01
N GLY A 191 0.07 10.57 8.90
CA GLY A 191 -0.23 9.68 10.02
C GLY A 191 0.78 9.73 11.18
N ALA A 192 1.93 10.40 11.04
CA ALA A 192 2.85 10.62 12.15
C ALA A 192 2.30 11.69 13.09
N PRO A 193 2.35 11.51 14.43
CA PRO A 193 2.01 12.55 15.37
C PRO A 193 2.92 13.76 15.15
N ALA A 194 2.36 14.97 15.28
CA ALA A 194 3.17 16.19 15.18
C ALA A 194 4.30 16.13 16.23
N ALA A 195 5.52 16.49 15.84
CA ALA A 195 6.72 16.40 16.68
C ALA A 195 6.66 17.19 18.02
N SER A 196 5.55 17.88 18.31
CA SER A 196 5.29 18.65 19.53
C SER A 196 4.33 17.98 20.53
N GLU A 197 3.76 16.81 20.23
CA GLU A 197 2.95 16.07 21.19
C GLU A 197 3.74 14.91 21.84
N GLN A 198 4.85 15.23 22.49
CA GLN A 198 5.36 14.37 23.55
C GLN A 198 4.37 14.48 24.72
N TYR A 199 3.56 13.47 24.92
CA TYR A 199 2.77 13.29 26.15
C TYR A 199 3.73 13.38 27.34
N PRO A 200 3.48 14.28 28.31
CA PRO A 200 4.24 14.26 29.55
C PRO A 200 4.00 12.90 30.22
N GLY A 201 5.08 12.19 30.46
CA GLY A 201 5.08 10.88 31.09
C GLY A 201 4.24 10.86 32.35
N ASN A 202 3.38 9.86 32.45
CA ASN A 202 2.64 9.52 33.66
C ASN A 202 3.63 8.94 34.68
N GLU A 203 4.34 9.83 35.39
CA GLU A 203 5.05 9.48 36.61
C GLU A 203 4.03 9.30 37.75
N THR A 204 3.34 8.19 37.79
CA THR A 204 2.65 7.74 38.99
C THR A 204 3.68 7.20 39.96
N GLY A 205 3.98 8.06 40.93
CA GLY A 205 4.90 7.80 42.02
C GLY A 205 4.58 6.53 42.82
N LYS A 206 5.57 5.66 42.90
CA LYS A 206 5.68 4.70 43.99
C LYS A 206 6.02 5.47 45.29
N GLN A 207 5.03 5.86 46.05
CA GLN A 207 5.23 6.13 47.46
C GLN A 207 5.16 4.82 48.25
N ARG A 208 6.33 4.42 48.69
CA ARG A 208 6.49 3.46 49.77
C ARG A 208 5.91 4.05 51.06
N GLY A 209 4.87 3.45 51.57
CA GLY A 209 4.43 3.64 52.96
C GLY A 209 5.01 2.53 53.82
N ARG A 210 6.02 2.88 54.62
CA ARG A 210 6.39 2.10 55.84
C ARG A 210 5.43 2.49 56.94
N LYS A 211 4.70 1.56 57.50
CA LYS A 211 4.64 1.30 58.95
C LYS A 211 3.85 0.01 59.17
#